data_28a370d7bbf667a493130c96e4040068
#
_entry.id   28a370d7bbf667a493130c96e4040068
#
_cell.length_a   1.000
_cell.length_b   1.000
_cell.length_c   1.000
_cell.angle_alpha   90.00
_cell.angle_beta   90.00
_cell.angle_gamma   90.00
#
_symmetry.space_group_name_H-M   'P 1'
#
loop_
_entity.id
_entity.type
_entity.pdbx_description
1 polymer ?
#
loop_
_entity_poly.entity_id
_entity_poly.type
_entity_poly.pdbx_seq_one_letter_code
_entity_poly.pdbx_strand_id
1 'polypeptide(L)'
;MLAEVAGCVIIERIAKFARYTNLGDRRQVMLIGFSVGNYKSFKETVTLSLVASSITEEDKELDENNVFPINDKLSLLKSAAIYGANASGKSNIVAAINFMKWFVLNSSKETQVSEAIDIEAFRLSTETEKEPSFFEIVFLLEDKTFRYGFEVNAREVVSEWLFQSDDSEEKMLFERDFDNYILDDFPEGQGIIDKTRSNALFLSVVAQFNGKISGKILRWFSKTLQLISGLEDREYRKQTLESLENAGHRHDIIEFIKKLDLGILGIDEIKINIPPPVFFISNNTEKYGGSYGNLYPNSETKTTVHVHTLHPKYDADGKQTSKVLFDIEKHESEGTNKLFALAGLLLDTLRTGKILFIDELDARLHPLITRELICLFNSNETNPHNAQLIFTTHDTNLLSSKTFRKDQIWFTEKDNKGATDLYSLVEYKVGKDASLERDYIMGKYGAIPFIGNFKELIGELHE
;
A
#
# COMPACT_ATOMS: atom_id res chain seq x y z
N MET A 1 -29.51 3.29 -15.67
CA MET A 1 -29.57 2.56 -16.97
C MET A 1 -28.41 2.92 -17.91
N LEU A 2 -28.12 4.18 -18.26
CA LEU A 2 -26.94 4.50 -19.09
C LEU A 2 -25.59 4.39 -18.36
N ALA A 3 -25.53 4.61 -17.05
CA ALA A 3 -24.32 4.48 -16.25
C ALA A 3 -23.94 3.02 -15.91
N GLU A 4 -24.94 2.15 -15.74
CA GLU A 4 -24.71 0.72 -15.50
C GLU A 4 -24.21 -0.02 -16.75
N VAL A 5 -24.67 0.38 -17.93
CA VAL A 5 -24.21 -0.18 -19.21
C VAL A 5 -22.77 0.24 -19.53
N ALA A 6 -22.35 1.45 -19.14
CA ALA A 6 -20.97 1.91 -19.33
C ALA A 6 -19.98 1.18 -18.42
N GLY A 7 -20.32 0.92 -17.14
CA GLY A 7 -19.50 0.16 -16.21
C GLY A 7 -19.23 -1.28 -16.67
N CYS A 8 -20.26 -1.98 -17.12
CA CYS A 8 -20.16 -3.36 -17.61
C CYS A 8 -19.25 -3.51 -18.85
N VAL A 9 -19.27 -2.55 -19.76
CA VAL A 9 -18.44 -2.56 -20.99
C VAL A 9 -16.95 -2.33 -20.68
N ILE A 10 -16.63 -1.57 -19.63
CA ILE A 10 -15.26 -1.33 -19.19
C ILE A 10 -14.65 -2.60 -18.58
N ILE A 11 -15.41 -3.29 -17.76
CA ILE A 11 -15.00 -4.54 -17.07
C ILE A 11 -14.70 -5.65 -18.10
N GLU A 12 -15.58 -5.91 -19.09
CA GLU A 12 -15.37 -6.95 -20.09
C GLU A 12 -14.10 -6.77 -20.95
N ARG A 13 -13.67 -5.54 -21.17
CA ARG A 13 -12.47 -5.26 -21.98
C ARG A 13 -11.16 -5.34 -21.19
N ILE A 14 -11.17 -5.05 -19.89
CA ILE A 14 -10.00 -5.24 -19.01
C ILE A 14 -9.79 -6.74 -18.71
N ALA A 15 -10.86 -7.51 -18.58
CA ALA A 15 -10.80 -8.97 -18.39
C ALA A 15 -10.04 -9.71 -19.52
N LYS A 16 -10.08 -9.20 -20.74
CA LYS A 16 -9.26 -9.77 -21.84
C LYS A 16 -7.76 -9.62 -21.60
N PHE A 17 -7.32 -8.61 -20.84
CA PHE A 17 -5.91 -8.38 -20.54
C PHE A 17 -5.33 -9.41 -19.56
N ALA A 18 -6.09 -9.79 -18.53
CA ALA A 18 -5.66 -10.75 -17.53
C ALA A 18 -5.47 -12.17 -18.10
N ARG A 19 -6.17 -12.53 -19.19
CA ARG A 19 -6.13 -13.87 -19.80
C ARG A 19 -4.88 -14.17 -20.64
N TYR A 20 -4.06 -13.18 -20.99
CA TYR A 20 -2.89 -13.37 -21.87
C TYR A 20 -1.59 -13.74 -21.15
N THR A 21 -1.58 -13.74 -19.83
CA THR A 21 -0.42 -14.26 -19.08
C THR A 21 -0.66 -15.71 -18.70
N ASN A 22 -0.26 -16.63 -19.58
CA ASN A 22 -0.06 -18.04 -19.23
C ASN A 22 1.11 -18.10 -18.25
N LEU A 23 0.85 -17.86 -16.97
CA LEU A 23 1.80 -17.96 -15.88
C LEU A 23 1.51 -19.29 -15.19
N GLY A 24 2.23 -20.31 -15.66
CA GLY A 24 2.24 -21.59 -14.98
C GLY A 24 2.50 -21.41 -13.49
N ASP A 25 1.73 -22.13 -12.70
CA ASP A 25 1.95 -22.47 -11.28
C ASP A 25 2.55 -21.33 -10.41
N ARG A 26 1.90 -20.14 -10.38
CA ARG A 26 2.29 -19.08 -9.46
C ARG A 26 1.70 -19.39 -8.09
N ARG A 27 2.60 -19.73 -7.20
CA ARG A 27 2.32 -19.96 -5.79
C ARG A 27 1.64 -18.74 -5.19
N GLN A 28 0.53 -18.96 -4.47
CA GLN A 28 -0.25 -17.87 -3.86
C GLN A 28 0.57 -17.14 -2.80
N VAL A 29 0.51 -15.82 -2.82
CA VAL A 29 1.19 -14.94 -1.87
C VAL A 29 0.17 -13.92 -1.36
N MET A 30 -0.42 -14.13 -0.18
CA MET A 30 -1.56 -13.36 0.32
C MET A 30 -1.32 -12.86 1.73
N LEU A 31 -1.92 -11.71 2.06
CA LEU A 31 -2.04 -11.23 3.43
C LEU A 31 -3.30 -11.83 4.06
N ILE A 32 -3.15 -12.37 5.25
CA ILE A 32 -4.25 -12.89 6.06
C ILE A 32 -4.63 -11.89 7.15
N GLY A 33 -3.62 -11.31 7.82
CA GLY A 33 -3.86 -10.32 8.87
C GLY A 33 -2.59 -9.60 9.30
N PHE A 34 -2.81 -8.45 9.93
CA PHE A 34 -1.74 -7.63 10.51
C PHE A 34 -2.18 -7.07 11.86
N SER A 35 -1.33 -7.19 12.87
CA SER A 35 -1.57 -6.70 14.22
C SER A 35 -0.49 -5.73 14.66
N VAL A 36 -0.87 -4.69 15.38
CA VAL A 36 0.04 -3.70 15.95
C VAL A 36 -0.46 -3.25 17.31
N GLY A 37 0.46 -3.07 18.25
CA GLY A 37 0.18 -2.57 19.59
C GLY A 37 1.31 -1.67 20.11
N ASN A 38 0.99 -0.79 21.04
CA ASN A 38 1.90 0.20 21.60
C ASN A 38 2.73 0.94 20.52
N TYR A 39 2.09 1.42 19.48
CA TYR A 39 2.75 2.13 18.38
C TYR A 39 1.95 3.36 17.96
N LYS A 40 2.60 4.54 17.96
CA LYS A 40 1.98 5.85 17.61
C LYS A 40 0.68 6.11 18.37
N SER A 41 -0.49 5.96 17.73
CA SER A 41 -1.78 6.15 18.37
C SER A 41 -2.44 4.84 18.86
N PHE A 42 -1.87 3.69 18.57
CA PHE A 42 -2.37 2.40 19.07
C PHE A 42 -1.79 2.11 20.46
N LYS A 43 -2.61 2.21 21.51
CA LYS A 43 -2.24 1.81 22.86
C LYS A 43 -2.32 0.29 23.02
N GLU A 44 -3.50 -0.23 22.76
CA GLU A 44 -3.79 -1.66 22.79
C GLU A 44 -3.47 -2.31 21.43
N THR A 45 -3.34 -3.62 21.41
CA THR A 45 -3.13 -4.35 20.16
C THR A 45 -4.43 -4.40 19.35
N VAL A 46 -4.35 -3.93 18.13
CA VAL A 46 -5.44 -4.00 17.14
C VAL A 46 -5.03 -4.89 15.98
N THR A 47 -6.03 -5.52 15.33
CA THR A 47 -5.79 -6.45 14.22
C THR A 47 -6.64 -6.09 13.02
N LEU A 48 -6.00 -5.87 11.87
CA LEU A 48 -6.62 -5.81 10.56
C LEU A 48 -6.65 -7.22 9.95
N SER A 49 -7.83 -7.79 9.78
CA SER A 49 -8.01 -9.13 9.22
C SER A 49 -8.54 -9.07 7.78
N LEU A 50 -7.98 -9.87 6.90
CA LEU A 50 -8.48 -10.09 5.52
C LEU A 50 -9.22 -11.44 5.41
N VAL A 51 -9.51 -12.09 6.52
CA VAL A 51 -10.30 -13.32 6.54
C VAL A 51 -11.77 -12.97 6.28
N ALA A 52 -12.36 -13.61 5.27
CA ALA A 52 -13.78 -13.45 4.98
C ALA A 52 -14.61 -14.04 6.11
N SER A 53 -15.54 -13.26 6.66
CA SER A 53 -16.47 -13.72 7.68
C SER A 53 -17.58 -14.60 7.07
N SER A 54 -18.25 -15.41 7.91
CA SER A 54 -19.34 -16.29 7.49
C SER A 54 -20.68 -15.57 7.21
N ILE A 55 -20.62 -14.26 6.91
CA ILE A 55 -21.82 -13.51 6.49
C ILE A 55 -22.16 -13.83 5.04
N THR A 56 -23.44 -13.70 4.73
CA THR A 56 -23.94 -13.72 3.35
C THR A 56 -24.54 -12.37 3.04
N GLU A 57 -24.08 -11.73 1.98
CA GLU A 57 -24.63 -10.47 1.54
C GLU A 57 -25.93 -10.70 0.74
N GLU A 58 -26.77 -9.67 0.65
CA GLU A 58 -27.99 -9.74 -0.18
C GLU A 58 -27.66 -9.81 -1.67
N ASP A 59 -26.59 -9.12 -2.05
CA ASP A 59 -26.03 -9.19 -3.39
C ASP A 59 -25.00 -10.31 -3.46
N LYS A 60 -25.36 -11.39 -4.12
CA LYS A 60 -24.49 -12.57 -4.28
C LYS A 60 -23.22 -12.27 -5.08
N GLU A 61 -23.25 -11.26 -5.94
CA GLU A 61 -22.06 -10.86 -6.70
C GLU A 61 -20.94 -10.38 -5.76
N LEU A 62 -21.27 -9.77 -4.62
CA LEU A 62 -20.27 -9.38 -3.62
C LEU A 62 -19.60 -10.62 -2.98
N ASP A 63 -20.38 -11.66 -2.68
CA ASP A 63 -19.84 -12.89 -2.12
C ASP A 63 -18.95 -13.65 -3.14
N GLU A 64 -19.34 -13.64 -4.42
CA GLU A 64 -18.62 -14.34 -5.47
C GLU A 64 -17.35 -13.60 -5.94
N ASN A 65 -17.41 -12.27 -5.99
CA ASN A 65 -16.33 -11.44 -6.57
C ASN A 65 -15.31 -10.94 -5.54
N ASN A 66 -15.76 -10.59 -4.32
CA ASN A 66 -14.90 -9.94 -3.33
C ASN A 66 -14.14 -10.92 -2.43
N VAL A 67 -14.48 -12.20 -2.52
CA VAL A 67 -13.91 -13.28 -1.71
C VAL A 67 -13.26 -14.32 -2.61
N PHE A 68 -12.17 -14.92 -2.16
CA PHE A 68 -11.56 -16.06 -2.83
C PHE A 68 -11.16 -17.14 -1.82
N PRO A 69 -11.40 -18.41 -2.11
CA PRO A 69 -11.06 -19.51 -1.23
C PRO A 69 -9.57 -19.82 -1.28
N ILE A 70 -8.98 -20.10 -0.12
CA ILE A 70 -7.64 -20.66 0.03
C ILE A 70 -7.72 -22.17 0.18
N ASN A 71 -8.62 -22.62 1.07
CA ASN A 71 -8.95 -24.02 1.30
C ASN A 71 -10.40 -24.14 1.82
N ASP A 72 -10.82 -25.34 2.20
CA ASP A 72 -12.19 -25.61 2.67
C ASP A 72 -12.60 -24.82 3.93
N LYS A 73 -11.62 -24.25 4.67
CA LYS A 73 -11.86 -23.56 5.96
C LYS A 73 -11.54 -22.07 5.91
N LEU A 74 -10.74 -21.64 4.96
CA LEU A 74 -10.22 -20.27 4.88
C LEU A 74 -10.55 -19.66 3.53
N SER A 75 -11.24 -18.54 3.57
CA SER A 75 -11.42 -17.64 2.43
C SER A 75 -10.92 -16.24 2.80
N LEU A 76 -10.36 -15.53 1.84
CA LEU A 76 -9.80 -14.20 2.04
C LEU A 76 -10.55 -13.15 1.22
N LEU A 77 -10.45 -11.90 1.67
CA LEU A 77 -11.00 -10.72 1.02
C LEU A 77 -9.99 -10.14 0.03
N LYS A 78 -10.47 -9.65 -1.11
CA LYS A 78 -9.67 -8.97 -2.13
C LYS A 78 -9.39 -7.52 -1.79
N SER A 79 -10.20 -6.89 -0.94
CA SER A 79 -9.94 -5.52 -0.49
C SER A 79 -10.42 -5.26 0.93
N ALA A 80 -9.87 -4.20 1.55
CA ALA A 80 -10.34 -3.64 2.81
C ALA A 80 -10.25 -2.11 2.76
N ALA A 81 -11.35 -1.45 3.13
CA ALA A 81 -11.47 0.00 3.20
C ALA A 81 -11.48 0.47 4.65
N ILE A 82 -10.57 1.37 5.03
CA ILE A 82 -10.44 1.87 6.39
C ILE A 82 -10.95 3.31 6.46
N TYR A 83 -12.04 3.50 7.18
CA TYR A 83 -12.69 4.79 7.43
C TYR A 83 -12.35 5.34 8.79
N GLY A 84 -12.59 6.63 8.98
CA GLY A 84 -12.46 7.30 10.27
C GLY A 84 -12.30 8.80 10.13
N ALA A 85 -12.48 9.52 11.22
CA ALA A 85 -12.27 10.96 11.29
C ALA A 85 -10.80 11.35 10.95
N ASN A 86 -10.57 12.64 10.69
CA ASN A 86 -9.21 13.16 10.63
C ASN A 86 -8.49 12.90 11.96
N ALA A 87 -7.24 12.50 11.89
CA ALA A 87 -6.41 12.11 13.04
C ALA A 87 -6.92 10.90 13.85
N SER A 88 -7.88 10.11 13.36
CA SER A 88 -8.37 8.89 14.05
C SER A 88 -7.34 7.76 14.14
N GLY A 89 -6.29 7.77 13.30
CA GLY A 89 -5.26 6.74 13.27
C GLY A 89 -5.18 5.93 11.96
N LYS A 90 -5.99 6.26 10.93
CA LYS A 90 -5.95 5.59 9.62
C LYS A 90 -4.54 5.46 9.05
N SER A 91 -3.83 6.58 8.92
CA SER A 91 -2.46 6.60 8.40
C SER A 91 -1.46 5.90 9.33
N ASN A 92 -1.78 5.76 10.62
CA ASN A 92 -0.90 5.06 11.56
C ASN A 92 -0.90 3.55 11.35
N ILE A 93 -1.99 2.93 10.84
CA ILE A 93 -1.97 1.51 10.45
C ILE A 93 -1.05 1.27 9.24
N VAL A 94 -1.09 2.17 8.26
CA VAL A 94 -0.19 2.11 7.09
C VAL A 94 1.26 2.37 7.52
N ALA A 95 1.49 3.33 8.41
CA ALA A 95 2.81 3.60 8.98
C ALA A 95 3.35 2.40 9.77
N ALA A 96 2.50 1.67 10.50
CA ALA A 96 2.89 0.48 11.26
C ALA A 96 3.37 -0.66 10.33
N ILE A 97 2.62 -0.94 9.27
CA ILE A 97 3.01 -1.94 8.27
C ILE A 97 4.30 -1.50 7.55
N ASN A 98 4.44 -0.21 7.25
CA ASN A 98 5.65 0.33 6.63
C ASN A 98 6.86 0.21 7.55
N PHE A 99 6.72 0.51 8.84
CA PHE A 99 7.78 0.29 9.83
C PHE A 99 8.18 -1.18 9.90
N MET A 100 7.21 -2.10 10.04
CA MET A 100 7.49 -3.53 10.06
C MET A 100 8.26 -3.97 8.81
N LYS A 101 7.78 -3.59 7.62
CA LYS A 101 8.44 -3.90 6.36
C LYS A 101 9.87 -3.36 6.31
N TRP A 102 10.05 -2.08 6.66
CA TRP A 102 11.37 -1.44 6.66
C TRP A 102 12.32 -2.13 7.63
N PHE A 103 11.87 -2.41 8.85
CA PHE A 103 12.70 -3.02 9.89
C PHE A 103 13.11 -4.45 9.54
N VAL A 104 12.20 -5.25 8.98
CA VAL A 104 12.50 -6.59 8.46
C VAL A 104 13.55 -6.55 7.34
N LEU A 105 13.48 -5.57 6.46
CA LEU A 105 14.40 -5.50 5.31
C LEU A 105 15.76 -4.88 5.64
N ASN A 106 15.85 -4.04 6.69
CA ASN A 106 17.01 -3.17 6.91
C ASN A 106 17.70 -3.34 8.26
N SER A 107 17.06 -3.90 9.29
CA SER A 107 17.63 -4.02 10.64
C SER A 107 18.98 -4.73 10.70
N SER A 108 19.25 -5.64 9.79
CA SER A 108 20.53 -6.35 9.71
C SER A 108 21.59 -5.62 8.89
N LYS A 109 21.22 -4.57 8.09
CA LYS A 109 22.12 -3.90 7.13
C LYS A 109 22.47 -2.48 7.53
N GLU A 110 21.46 -1.69 7.89
CA GLU A 110 21.58 -0.23 8.02
C GLU A 110 21.83 0.24 9.44
N THR A 111 21.52 -0.59 10.48
CA THR A 111 21.75 -0.24 11.88
C THR A 111 23.15 -0.68 12.36
N GLN A 112 23.83 0.19 13.09
CA GLN A 112 25.08 -0.16 13.81
C GLN A 112 24.79 -0.66 15.23
N VAL A 113 25.82 -1.27 15.86
CA VAL A 113 25.75 -1.80 17.24
C VAL A 113 25.45 -0.70 18.20
N SER A 114 24.64 -0.10 18.57
CA SER A 114 24.35 1.04 19.49
C SER A 114 23.47 2.13 18.89
N GLU A 115 23.11 2.01 17.65
CA GLU A 115 22.13 2.93 17.06
C GLU A 115 20.74 2.62 17.59
N ALA A 116 20.02 3.66 17.97
CA ALA A 116 18.65 3.54 18.41
C ALA A 116 17.75 3.11 17.25
N ILE A 117 16.76 2.27 17.55
CA ILE A 117 15.68 1.93 16.62
C ILE A 117 14.69 3.10 16.63
N ASP A 118 14.38 3.64 15.44
CA ASP A 118 13.42 4.73 15.29
C ASP A 118 11.97 4.19 15.40
N ILE A 119 11.59 3.89 16.64
CA ILE A 119 10.26 3.40 17.02
C ILE A 119 9.54 4.43 17.88
N GLU A 120 8.28 4.63 17.61
CA GLU A 120 7.44 5.58 18.32
C GLU A 120 6.32 4.87 19.08
N ALA A 121 6.56 4.56 20.38
CA ALA A 121 5.54 3.99 21.25
C ALA A 121 4.38 4.97 21.50
N PHE A 122 3.25 4.46 21.98
CA PHE A 122 2.13 5.29 22.40
C PHE A 122 2.50 6.18 23.58
N ARG A 123 2.51 7.50 23.36
CA ARG A 123 3.04 8.49 24.30
C ARG A 123 2.04 9.04 25.32
N LEU A 124 0.75 8.76 25.15
CA LEU A 124 -0.29 9.33 25.99
C LEU A 124 -0.64 8.49 27.23
N SER A 125 0.20 7.48 27.53
CA SER A 125 0.09 6.65 28.73
C SER A 125 1.45 6.43 29.38
N THR A 126 1.55 6.66 30.68
CA THR A 126 2.76 6.39 31.47
C THR A 126 3.08 4.91 31.61
N GLU A 127 2.12 4.03 31.33
CA GLU A 127 2.26 2.59 31.39
C GLU A 127 2.99 2.07 30.13
N THR A 128 2.52 2.49 28.98
CA THR A 128 3.00 1.99 27.68
C THR A 128 4.29 2.67 27.18
N GLU A 129 4.69 3.80 27.76
CA GLU A 129 5.88 4.55 27.35
C GLU A 129 7.18 3.72 27.46
N LYS A 130 7.21 2.73 28.36
CA LYS A 130 8.36 1.84 28.60
C LYS A 130 8.18 0.45 28.05
N GLU A 131 6.98 0.12 27.62
CA GLU A 131 6.69 -1.18 27.02
C GLU A 131 7.15 -1.24 25.57
N PRO A 132 7.52 -2.41 25.05
CA PRO A 132 7.87 -2.54 23.65
C PRO A 132 6.65 -2.36 22.76
N SER A 133 6.90 -1.94 21.53
CA SER A 133 5.89 -1.93 20.46
C SER A 133 5.80 -3.29 19.82
N PHE A 134 4.57 -3.77 19.61
CA PHE A 134 4.24 -5.10 19.09
C PHE A 134 3.86 -5.02 17.62
N PHE A 135 4.38 -5.96 16.81
CA PHE A 135 4.04 -6.13 15.39
C PHE A 135 3.92 -7.61 15.05
N GLU A 136 2.83 -7.99 14.41
CA GLU A 136 2.65 -9.35 13.90
C GLU A 136 1.96 -9.33 12.55
N ILE A 137 2.40 -10.19 11.63
CA ILE A 137 1.80 -10.37 10.32
C ILE A 137 1.57 -11.87 10.04
N VAL A 138 0.39 -12.16 9.51
CA VAL A 138 0.03 -13.51 9.08
C VAL A 138 -0.18 -13.49 7.57
N PHE A 139 0.52 -14.34 6.85
CA PHE A 139 0.51 -14.35 5.39
C PHE A 139 0.68 -15.74 4.80
N LEU A 140 0.18 -15.94 3.60
CA LEU A 140 0.37 -17.14 2.80
C LEU A 140 1.59 -16.96 1.90
N LEU A 141 2.45 -17.97 1.87
CA LEU A 141 3.62 -18.03 0.98
C LEU A 141 3.86 -19.49 0.54
N GLU A 142 3.73 -19.77 -0.75
CA GLU A 142 3.96 -21.10 -1.31
C GLU A 142 3.10 -22.20 -0.63
N ASP A 143 1.79 -21.95 -0.49
CA ASP A 143 0.80 -22.82 0.13
C ASP A 143 0.98 -23.09 1.64
N LYS A 144 1.86 -22.33 2.29
CA LYS A 144 2.10 -22.37 3.71
C LYS A 144 1.70 -21.04 4.36
N THR A 145 1.01 -21.12 5.48
CA THR A 145 0.74 -19.95 6.31
C THR A 145 1.93 -19.69 7.23
N PHE A 146 2.40 -18.47 7.24
CA PHE A 146 3.42 -17.98 8.16
C PHE A 146 2.82 -16.95 9.09
N ARG A 147 3.16 -17.04 10.37
CA ARG A 147 2.90 -16.01 11.38
C ARG A 147 4.26 -15.54 11.91
N TYR A 148 4.56 -14.31 11.60
CA TYR A 148 5.83 -13.69 11.99
C TYR A 148 5.57 -12.40 12.75
N GLY A 149 6.27 -12.22 13.86
CA GLY A 149 6.15 -11.03 14.67
C GLY A 149 7.37 -10.75 15.52
N PHE A 150 7.35 -9.56 16.11
CA PHE A 150 8.38 -9.12 17.05
C PHE A 150 7.85 -8.02 17.96
N GLU A 151 8.53 -7.89 19.10
CA GLU A 151 8.41 -6.76 20.01
C GLU A 151 9.73 -6.00 20.05
N VAL A 152 9.65 -4.67 19.98
CA VAL A 152 10.81 -3.81 19.86
C VAL A 152 10.65 -2.52 20.66
N ASN A 153 11.71 -2.09 21.31
CA ASN A 153 11.84 -0.78 21.92
C ASN A 153 12.94 0.05 21.20
N ALA A 154 13.21 1.25 21.65
CA ALA A 154 14.20 2.12 21.01
C ALA A 154 15.66 1.59 21.08
N ARG A 155 15.93 0.52 21.86
CA ARG A 155 17.29 0.02 22.07
C ARG A 155 17.52 -1.34 21.43
N GLU A 156 16.49 -2.21 21.49
CA GLU A 156 16.66 -3.62 21.14
C GLU A 156 15.36 -4.29 20.72
N VAL A 157 15.49 -5.43 20.09
CA VAL A 157 14.42 -6.41 19.85
C VAL A 157 14.23 -7.18 21.15
N VAL A 158 13.05 -7.05 21.75
CA VAL A 158 12.69 -7.71 23.01
C VAL A 158 12.32 -9.16 22.76
N SER A 159 11.44 -9.39 21.78
CA SER A 159 11.04 -10.73 21.37
C SER A 159 10.88 -10.81 19.84
N GLU A 160 11.03 -12.01 19.28
CA GLU A 160 10.83 -12.28 17.84
C GLU A 160 10.40 -13.73 17.68
N TRP A 161 9.43 -14.00 16.82
CA TRP A 161 8.92 -15.35 16.57
C TRP A 161 8.57 -15.58 15.12
N LEU A 162 8.70 -16.85 14.70
CA LEU A 162 8.27 -17.32 13.41
C LEU A 162 7.60 -18.68 13.54
N PHE A 163 6.34 -18.76 13.12
CA PHE A 163 5.59 -19.99 13.03
C PHE A 163 5.22 -20.27 11.59
N GLN A 164 5.10 -21.55 11.25
CA GLN A 164 4.62 -22.04 9.96
C GLN A 164 3.48 -23.02 10.19
N SER A 165 2.45 -22.94 9.38
CA SER A 165 1.32 -23.87 9.44
C SER A 165 1.11 -24.51 8.06
N ASP A 166 0.96 -25.83 8.06
CA ASP A 166 0.42 -26.60 6.97
C ASP A 166 -0.97 -27.07 7.40
N ASP A 167 -2.02 -26.79 6.65
CA ASP A 167 -3.44 -27.11 6.80
C ASP A 167 -4.03 -27.47 8.20
N SER A 168 -3.27 -27.96 9.16
CA SER A 168 -3.79 -28.51 10.41
C SER A 168 -3.03 -28.12 11.71
N GLU A 169 -1.76 -27.86 11.67
CA GLU A 169 -0.96 -27.62 12.88
C GLU A 169 0.04 -26.50 12.70
N GLU A 170 0.05 -25.55 13.63
CA GLU A 170 1.04 -24.49 13.66
C GLU A 170 2.31 -25.03 14.33
N LYS A 171 3.45 -24.90 13.65
CA LYS A 171 4.77 -25.30 14.13
C LYS A 171 5.63 -24.07 14.37
N MET A 172 6.24 -23.98 15.51
CA MET A 172 7.27 -22.98 15.80
C MET A 172 8.52 -23.30 14.96
N LEU A 173 9.03 -22.32 14.23
CA LEU A 173 10.33 -22.40 13.60
C LEU A 173 11.42 -21.86 14.53
N PHE A 174 11.19 -20.65 15.04
CA PHE A 174 12.04 -20.10 16.09
C PHE A 174 11.25 -19.11 16.97
N GLU A 175 11.76 -18.95 18.19
CA GLU A 175 11.37 -17.91 19.14
C GLU A 175 12.62 -17.31 19.77
N ARG A 176 12.62 -16.00 19.96
CA ARG A 176 13.66 -15.23 20.61
C ARG A 176 13.04 -14.41 21.75
N ASP A 177 13.65 -14.46 22.91
CA ASP A 177 13.38 -13.60 24.06
C ASP A 177 14.70 -12.99 24.52
N PHE A 178 14.93 -11.72 24.20
CA PHE A 178 16.22 -11.01 24.27
C PHE A 178 17.37 -11.81 23.60
N ASP A 179 18.25 -12.39 24.41
CA ASP A 179 19.39 -13.20 23.97
C ASP A 179 19.11 -14.71 24.04
N ASN A 180 17.92 -15.11 24.46
CA ASN A 180 17.51 -16.51 24.53
C ASN A 180 16.80 -16.89 23.23
N TYR A 181 17.28 -17.96 22.59
CA TYR A 181 16.73 -18.46 21.34
C TYR A 181 16.29 -19.90 21.47
N ILE A 182 15.11 -20.20 20.96
CA ILE A 182 14.60 -21.55 20.76
C ILE A 182 14.49 -21.76 19.25
N LEU A 183 15.24 -22.74 18.71
CA LEU A 183 15.17 -23.16 17.31
C LEU A 183 14.58 -24.56 17.29
N ASP A 184 13.36 -24.72 16.74
CA ASP A 184 12.74 -26.04 16.63
C ASP A 184 12.97 -26.60 15.23
N ASP A 185 12.23 -26.15 14.23
CA ASP A 185 12.39 -26.61 12.84
C ASP A 185 13.00 -25.51 11.94
N PHE A 186 14.08 -24.88 12.43
CA PHE A 186 14.77 -23.78 11.75
C PHE A 186 16.29 -23.99 11.64
N PRO A 187 16.74 -25.02 10.90
CA PRO A 187 18.17 -25.37 10.82
C PRO A 187 19.03 -24.26 10.22
N GLU A 188 18.47 -23.37 9.40
CA GLU A 188 19.18 -22.22 8.81
C GLU A 188 19.59 -21.14 9.84
N GLY A 189 18.99 -21.16 11.02
CA GLY A 189 19.32 -20.28 12.13
C GLY A 189 20.51 -20.76 12.97
N GLN A 190 20.93 -22.01 12.81
CA GLN A 190 22.03 -22.58 13.59
C GLN A 190 23.36 -21.85 13.30
N GLY A 191 24.07 -21.42 14.33
CA GLY A 191 25.33 -20.68 14.24
C GLY A 191 25.18 -19.21 13.77
N ILE A 192 23.95 -18.67 13.74
CA ILE A 192 23.66 -17.29 13.42
C ILE A 192 23.32 -16.47 14.68
N ILE A 193 22.95 -17.12 15.78
CA ILE A 193 22.59 -16.48 17.06
C ILE A 193 23.67 -15.48 17.49
N ASP A 194 24.92 -15.92 17.62
CA ASP A 194 26.05 -15.08 18.04
C ASP A 194 26.41 -13.96 17.07
N LYS A 195 25.82 -13.97 15.86
CA LYS A 195 26.00 -12.94 14.82
C LYS A 195 24.88 -11.94 14.83
N THR A 196 23.84 -12.17 15.61
CA THR A 196 22.64 -11.32 15.68
C THR A 196 22.81 -10.29 16.79
N ARG A 197 22.82 -9.01 16.39
CA ARG A 197 22.87 -7.91 17.34
C ARG A 197 21.53 -7.76 18.07
N SER A 198 21.56 -7.17 19.28
CA SER A 198 20.32 -6.92 20.04
C SER A 198 19.31 -6.05 19.30
N ASN A 199 19.77 -5.11 18.47
CA ASN A 199 18.94 -4.20 17.67
C ASN A 199 18.64 -4.68 16.25
N ALA A 200 18.90 -5.95 15.91
CA ALA A 200 18.62 -6.55 14.61
C ALA A 200 17.67 -7.74 14.73
N LEU A 201 16.76 -7.91 13.79
CA LEU A 201 15.89 -9.07 13.71
C LEU A 201 16.67 -10.32 13.29
N PHE A 202 16.47 -11.41 13.98
CA PHE A 202 17.12 -12.70 13.71
C PHE A 202 16.79 -13.21 12.31
N LEU A 203 15.51 -13.16 11.91
CA LEU A 203 15.07 -13.51 10.56
C LEU A 203 15.89 -12.78 9.49
N SER A 204 16.11 -11.47 9.69
CA SER A 204 16.84 -10.61 8.76
C SER A 204 18.31 -10.97 8.67
N VAL A 205 18.94 -11.31 9.79
CA VAL A 205 20.33 -11.76 9.84
C VAL A 205 20.47 -13.13 9.18
N VAL A 206 19.60 -14.11 9.49
CA VAL A 206 19.62 -15.44 8.85
C VAL A 206 19.48 -15.33 7.33
N ALA A 207 18.63 -14.43 6.84
CA ALA A 207 18.47 -14.19 5.40
C ALA A 207 19.77 -13.67 4.74
N GLN A 208 20.57 -12.84 5.43
CA GLN A 208 21.88 -12.39 4.93
C GLN A 208 22.88 -13.54 4.76
N PHE A 209 22.75 -14.58 5.57
CA PHE A 209 23.56 -15.79 5.47
C PHE A 209 22.93 -16.86 4.55
N ASN A 210 22.08 -16.44 3.61
CA ASN A 210 21.43 -17.28 2.61
C ASN A 210 20.43 -18.32 3.16
N GLY A 211 19.79 -18.03 4.30
CA GLY A 211 18.69 -18.82 4.80
C GLY A 211 17.58 -18.94 3.75
N LYS A 212 17.05 -20.15 3.53
CA LYS A 212 16.10 -20.42 2.45
C LYS A 212 14.70 -19.90 2.80
N ILE A 213 14.22 -20.18 4.00
CA ILE A 213 12.90 -19.75 4.49
C ILE A 213 12.95 -18.24 4.71
N SER A 214 13.92 -17.75 5.48
CA SER A 214 14.10 -16.33 5.78
C SER A 214 14.27 -15.49 4.51
N GLY A 215 15.05 -15.96 3.54
CA GLY A 215 15.22 -15.30 2.26
C GLY A 215 13.93 -15.22 1.42
N LYS A 216 13.03 -16.22 1.50
CA LYS A 216 11.72 -16.18 0.85
C LYS A 216 10.80 -15.18 1.56
N ILE A 217 10.81 -15.15 2.89
CA ILE A 217 10.00 -14.20 3.69
C ILE A 217 10.46 -12.77 3.41
N LEU A 218 11.77 -12.47 3.41
CA LEU A 218 12.26 -11.13 3.05
C LEU A 218 11.87 -10.74 1.61
N ARG A 219 11.86 -11.69 0.69
CA ARG A 219 11.39 -11.45 -0.69
C ARG A 219 9.90 -11.14 -0.72
N TRP A 220 9.10 -11.80 0.09
CA TRP A 220 7.68 -11.49 0.25
C TRP A 220 7.49 -10.03 0.71
N PHE A 221 8.19 -9.60 1.78
CA PHE A 221 8.15 -8.20 2.25
C PHE A 221 8.60 -7.20 1.16
N SER A 222 9.66 -7.51 0.42
CA SER A 222 10.26 -6.58 -0.55
C SER A 222 9.54 -6.50 -1.88
N LYS A 223 8.94 -7.61 -2.36
CA LYS A 223 8.39 -7.73 -3.73
C LYS A 223 6.87 -7.83 -3.77
N THR A 224 6.25 -8.42 -2.75
CA THR A 224 4.81 -8.67 -2.71
C THR A 224 4.04 -7.58 -1.99
N LEU A 225 4.54 -7.14 -0.84
CA LEU A 225 3.91 -6.12 -0.03
C LEU A 225 4.34 -4.72 -0.52
N GLN A 226 3.40 -3.96 -1.09
CA GLN A 226 3.63 -2.61 -1.59
C GLN A 226 2.83 -1.60 -0.77
N LEU A 227 3.46 -0.47 -0.41
CA LEU A 227 2.82 0.60 0.36
C LEU A 227 3.11 1.94 -0.33
N ILE A 228 2.07 2.72 -0.54
CA ILE A 228 2.17 4.06 -1.11
C ILE A 228 1.25 5.04 -0.38
N SER A 229 1.59 6.33 -0.49
CA SER A 229 0.69 7.43 -0.13
C SER A 229 -0.07 7.90 -1.36
N GLY A 230 -1.37 8.15 -1.22
CA GLY A 230 -2.17 8.76 -2.28
C GLY A 230 -1.83 10.24 -2.53
N LEU A 231 -1.07 10.87 -1.63
CA LEU A 231 -0.65 12.27 -1.73
C LEU A 231 0.70 12.45 -2.42
N GLU A 232 1.60 11.47 -2.32
CA GLU A 232 2.96 11.52 -2.86
C GLU A 232 3.12 10.51 -3.99
N ASP A 233 3.35 10.99 -5.21
CA ASP A 233 3.32 10.17 -6.42
C ASP A 233 4.70 9.84 -7.03
N ARG A 234 5.78 10.40 -6.53
CA ARG A 234 7.12 10.30 -7.15
C ARG A 234 7.61 8.86 -7.34
N GLU A 235 7.46 8.02 -6.32
CA GLU A 235 8.02 6.66 -6.37
C GLU A 235 7.24 5.76 -7.34
N TYR A 236 5.91 5.73 -7.24
CA TYR A 236 5.10 4.89 -8.11
C TYR A 236 4.96 5.46 -9.53
N ARG A 237 5.13 6.80 -9.71
CA ARG A 237 5.30 7.41 -11.03
C ARG A 237 6.55 6.90 -11.73
N LYS A 238 7.68 6.77 -11.00
CA LYS A 238 8.91 6.19 -11.54
C LYS A 238 8.68 4.75 -12.02
N GLN A 239 7.99 3.94 -11.23
CA GLN A 239 7.64 2.57 -11.62
C GLN A 239 6.77 2.53 -12.89
N THR A 240 5.82 3.46 -13.03
CA THR A 240 5.00 3.58 -14.26
C THR A 240 5.85 3.96 -15.46
N LEU A 241 6.78 4.91 -15.31
CA LEU A 241 7.72 5.29 -16.36
C LEU A 241 8.61 4.12 -16.80
N GLU A 242 9.15 3.35 -15.87
CA GLU A 242 9.92 2.14 -16.15
C GLU A 242 9.07 1.07 -16.88
N SER A 243 7.80 0.95 -16.52
CA SER A 243 6.85 0.03 -17.17
C SER A 243 6.54 0.41 -18.61
N LEU A 244 6.60 1.70 -18.97
CA LEU A 244 6.42 2.17 -20.34
C LEU A 244 7.54 1.74 -21.30
N GLU A 245 8.70 1.33 -20.80
CA GLU A 245 9.78 0.81 -21.63
C GLU A 245 9.47 -0.60 -22.21
N ASN A 246 8.57 -1.35 -21.55
CA ASN A 246 8.07 -2.62 -22.06
C ASN A 246 6.86 -2.41 -22.96
N ALA A 247 6.92 -2.86 -24.22
CA ALA A 247 5.87 -2.61 -25.22
C ALA A 247 4.48 -3.14 -24.81
N GLY A 248 4.41 -4.27 -24.12
CA GLY A 248 3.15 -4.85 -23.61
C GLY A 248 2.57 -4.00 -22.48
N HIS A 249 3.39 -3.65 -21.51
CA HIS A 249 2.96 -2.81 -20.39
C HIS A 249 2.59 -1.40 -20.84
N ARG A 250 3.32 -0.84 -21.81
CA ARG A 250 3.01 0.46 -22.42
C ARG A 250 1.60 0.48 -23.01
N HIS A 251 1.27 -0.53 -23.82
CA HIS A 251 -0.05 -0.63 -24.42
C HIS A 251 -1.15 -0.64 -23.34
N ASP A 252 -0.97 -1.41 -22.30
CA ASP A 252 -1.95 -1.55 -21.23
C ASP A 252 -2.12 -0.28 -20.39
N ILE A 253 -1.04 0.42 -20.10
CA ILE A 253 -1.08 1.73 -19.41
C ILE A 253 -1.85 2.75 -20.26
N ILE A 254 -1.57 2.83 -21.56
CA ILE A 254 -2.26 3.73 -22.47
C ILE A 254 -3.76 3.40 -22.52
N GLU A 255 -4.13 2.13 -22.69
CA GLU A 255 -5.52 1.71 -22.72
C GLU A 255 -6.23 1.93 -21.38
N PHE A 256 -5.55 1.75 -20.27
CA PHE A 256 -6.08 2.08 -18.95
C PHE A 256 -6.43 3.57 -18.83
N ILE A 257 -5.50 4.46 -19.19
CA ILE A 257 -5.72 5.92 -19.15
C ILE A 257 -6.85 6.35 -20.09
N LYS A 258 -6.90 5.82 -21.30
CA LYS A 258 -7.96 6.13 -22.29
C LYS A 258 -9.36 5.77 -21.79
N LYS A 259 -9.49 4.68 -21.02
CA LYS A 259 -10.77 4.21 -20.48
C LYS A 259 -11.32 5.04 -19.34
N LEU A 260 -10.49 5.85 -18.69
CA LEU A 260 -10.92 6.73 -17.61
C LEU A 260 -11.58 8.03 -18.12
N ASP A 261 -11.87 8.11 -19.42
CA ASP A 261 -12.59 9.22 -20.09
C ASP A 261 -11.97 10.61 -19.84
N LEU A 262 -10.65 10.66 -19.86
CA LEU A 262 -9.89 11.90 -19.66
C LEU A 262 -9.69 12.69 -20.98
N GLY A 263 -10.34 12.29 -22.08
CA GLY A 263 -10.15 12.88 -23.42
C GLY A 263 -8.78 12.61 -24.04
N ILE A 264 -8.01 11.68 -23.45
CA ILE A 264 -6.66 11.34 -23.86
C ILE A 264 -6.70 10.25 -24.94
N LEU A 265 -6.11 10.50 -26.09
CA LEU A 265 -6.00 9.55 -27.20
C LEU A 265 -4.78 8.63 -27.10
N GLY A 266 -3.80 9.00 -26.33
CA GLY A 266 -2.56 8.26 -26.16
C GLY A 266 -1.55 9.00 -25.32
N ILE A 267 -0.42 8.34 -25.09
CA ILE A 267 0.72 8.88 -24.32
C ILE A 267 1.95 8.79 -25.22
N ASP A 268 2.77 9.83 -25.22
CA ASP A 268 4.06 9.89 -25.87
C ASP A 268 5.16 10.28 -24.86
N GLU A 269 6.36 9.76 -25.05
CA GLU A 269 7.50 10.02 -24.18
C GLU A 269 8.62 10.69 -24.95
N ILE A 270 9.15 11.77 -24.39
CA ILE A 270 10.35 12.45 -24.91
C ILE A 270 11.46 12.25 -23.89
N LYS A 271 12.50 11.50 -24.27
CA LYS A 271 13.71 11.34 -23.45
C LYS A 271 14.69 12.48 -23.77
N ILE A 272 14.96 13.30 -22.77
CA ILE A 272 15.93 14.40 -22.86
C ILE A 272 17.16 14.02 -22.05
N ASN A 273 18.32 13.93 -22.73
CA ASN A 273 19.60 13.74 -22.08
C ASN A 273 20.15 15.10 -21.66
N ILE A 274 20.18 15.37 -20.37
CA ILE A 274 20.74 16.58 -19.80
C ILE A 274 22.22 16.29 -19.53
N PRO A 275 23.17 16.97 -20.23
CA PRO A 275 24.60 16.84 -19.92
C PRO A 275 24.84 17.35 -18.49
N PRO A 276 25.82 16.79 -17.79
CA PRO A 276 26.15 17.26 -16.45
C PRO A 276 26.49 18.76 -16.49
N PRO A 277 26.15 19.54 -15.45
CA PRO A 277 26.47 20.94 -15.38
C PRO A 277 28.00 21.10 -15.43
N VAL A 278 28.49 21.86 -16.42
CA VAL A 278 29.92 22.20 -16.53
C VAL A 278 30.17 23.35 -15.55
N PHE A 279 30.75 23.05 -14.40
CA PHE A 279 31.22 24.10 -13.49
C PHE A 279 32.55 24.65 -14.01
N PHE A 280 32.52 25.85 -14.53
CA PHE A 280 33.75 26.63 -14.76
C PHE A 280 34.23 27.18 -13.41
N ILE A 281 35.27 26.58 -12.84
CA ILE A 281 35.97 27.20 -11.72
C ILE A 281 36.85 28.29 -12.34
N SER A 282 36.41 29.53 -12.26
CA SER A 282 37.24 30.68 -12.59
C SER A 282 38.28 30.84 -11.49
N ASN A 283 39.46 30.30 -11.69
CA ASN A 283 40.61 30.61 -10.85
C ASN A 283 41.18 32.00 -11.25
N ASN A 284 40.64 33.07 -10.67
CA ASN A 284 41.34 34.33 -10.58
C ASN A 284 42.39 34.22 -9.45
N THR A 285 43.53 33.64 -9.75
CA THR A 285 44.78 33.86 -9.00
C THR A 285 45.85 34.12 -10.01
N GLU A 286 46.13 35.40 -10.22
CA GLU A 286 47.45 35.84 -10.72
C GLU A 286 48.51 35.40 -9.72
N LYS A 287 49.47 34.67 -10.21
CA LYS A 287 50.84 34.40 -9.80
C LYS A 287 51.18 32.94 -9.49
N TYR A 288 52.07 32.44 -10.33
CA TYR A 288 52.93 31.25 -10.23
C TYR A 288 52.40 29.88 -10.65
N GLY A 289 52.92 29.43 -11.79
CA GLY A 289 53.33 28.05 -12.03
C GLY A 289 52.24 27.03 -12.27
N GLY A 290 52.18 26.52 -13.50
CA GLY A 290 51.20 25.51 -13.97
C GLY A 290 50.93 24.33 -13.05
N SER A 291 49.66 24.03 -12.98
CA SER A 291 49.19 22.68 -12.65
C SER A 291 47.93 22.39 -13.47
N TYR A 292 48.00 21.35 -14.26
CA TYR A 292 46.87 20.81 -15.02
C TYR A 292 45.81 20.31 -14.03
N GLY A 293 44.70 21.00 -13.95
CA GLY A 293 43.53 20.54 -13.18
C GLY A 293 42.97 19.26 -13.79
N ASN A 294 42.93 18.18 -13.03
CA ASN A 294 42.29 16.96 -13.41
C ASN A 294 40.78 17.21 -13.57
N LEU A 295 40.33 17.12 -14.81
CA LEU A 295 38.92 16.92 -15.14
C LEU A 295 38.48 15.57 -14.52
N TYR A 296 37.62 15.59 -13.55
CA TYR A 296 36.87 14.39 -13.12
C TYR A 296 35.68 14.18 -14.06
N PRO A 297 35.74 13.22 -14.99
CA PRO A 297 34.62 12.87 -15.84
C PRO A 297 33.85 11.74 -15.19
N ASN A 298 33.09 12.03 -14.15
CA ASN A 298 32.17 11.06 -13.61
C ASN A 298 30.86 11.73 -13.13
N SER A 299 30.25 12.54 -13.97
CA SER A 299 28.86 12.89 -13.85
C SER A 299 28.12 12.20 -14.98
N GLU A 300 27.36 11.18 -14.63
CA GLU A 300 26.50 10.47 -15.58
C GLU A 300 25.50 11.43 -16.21
N THR A 301 25.31 11.33 -17.51
CA THR A 301 24.28 12.08 -18.24
C THR A 301 22.92 11.72 -17.65
N LYS A 302 22.24 12.66 -17.02
CA LYS A 302 20.94 12.42 -16.42
C LYS A 302 19.88 12.42 -17.53
N THR A 303 19.32 11.26 -17.82
CA THR A 303 18.17 11.15 -18.73
C THR A 303 16.91 11.56 -17.98
N THR A 304 16.23 12.59 -18.44
CA THR A 304 14.91 13.00 -17.95
C THR A 304 13.86 12.56 -18.95
N VAL A 305 12.82 11.88 -18.47
CA VAL A 305 11.70 11.44 -19.29
C VAL A 305 10.57 12.44 -19.13
N HIS A 306 10.16 13.09 -20.22
CA HIS A 306 8.98 13.94 -20.27
C HIS A 306 7.83 13.15 -20.90
N VAL A 307 6.71 13.11 -20.21
CA VAL A 307 5.50 12.42 -20.67
C VAL A 307 4.53 13.43 -21.24
N HIS A 308 4.00 13.14 -22.42
CA HIS A 308 2.99 13.96 -23.07
C HIS A 308 1.72 13.13 -23.31
N THR A 309 0.59 13.74 -23.06
CA THR A 309 -0.72 13.21 -23.43
C THR A 309 -1.10 13.74 -24.81
N LEU A 310 -1.82 12.92 -25.56
CA LEU A 310 -2.24 13.23 -26.93
C LEU A 310 -3.73 13.54 -26.93
N HIS A 311 -4.09 14.76 -27.31
CA HIS A 311 -5.47 15.23 -27.37
C HIS A 311 -5.95 15.52 -28.78
N PRO A 312 -7.26 15.36 -29.09
CA PRO A 312 -7.82 15.76 -30.35
C PRO A 312 -7.94 17.29 -30.45
N LYS A 313 -7.59 17.87 -31.57
CA LYS A 313 -7.79 19.28 -31.89
C LYS A 313 -8.91 19.43 -32.91
N TYR A 314 -9.86 20.35 -32.66
CA TYR A 314 -11.05 20.55 -33.44
C TYR A 314 -11.02 21.92 -34.15
N ASP A 315 -11.71 22.02 -35.29
CA ASP A 315 -12.00 23.29 -35.97
C ASP A 315 -13.26 23.96 -35.40
N ALA A 316 -13.64 25.07 -35.98
CA ALA A 316 -14.82 25.84 -35.57
C ALA A 316 -16.15 25.07 -35.71
N ASP A 317 -16.19 24.08 -36.59
CA ASP A 317 -17.36 23.23 -36.84
C ASP A 317 -17.39 21.97 -35.98
N GLY A 318 -16.42 21.83 -35.06
CA GLY A 318 -16.30 20.66 -34.15
C GLY A 318 -15.70 19.42 -34.82
N LYS A 319 -15.13 19.53 -36.01
CA LYS A 319 -14.46 18.41 -36.69
C LYS A 319 -13.03 18.29 -36.26
N GLN A 320 -12.61 17.06 -35.90
CA GLN A 320 -11.22 16.79 -35.54
C GLN A 320 -10.29 17.02 -36.75
N THR A 321 -9.33 17.92 -36.60
CA THR A 321 -8.37 18.30 -37.65
C THR A 321 -6.98 17.71 -37.44
N SER A 322 -6.53 17.64 -36.19
CA SER A 322 -5.19 17.18 -35.82
C SER A 322 -5.17 16.64 -34.38
N LYS A 323 -3.99 16.35 -33.90
CA LYS A 323 -3.72 16.02 -32.49
C LYS A 323 -2.71 16.99 -31.92
N VAL A 324 -2.78 17.24 -30.63
CA VAL A 324 -1.87 18.13 -29.89
C VAL A 324 -1.29 17.39 -28.70
N LEU A 325 -0.01 17.62 -28.44
CA LEU A 325 0.71 17.08 -27.27
C LEU A 325 0.59 18.06 -26.11
N PHE A 326 0.18 17.55 -24.96
CA PHE A 326 0.16 18.24 -23.68
C PHE A 326 1.21 17.63 -22.76
N ASP A 327 2.07 18.46 -22.19
CA ASP A 327 2.98 18.03 -21.10
C ASP A 327 2.10 17.65 -19.90
N ILE A 328 2.22 16.41 -19.44
CA ILE A 328 1.32 15.87 -18.43
C ILE A 328 1.40 16.63 -17.10
N GLU A 329 2.60 17.12 -16.72
CA GLU A 329 2.79 17.84 -15.48
C GLU A 329 2.28 19.28 -15.51
N LYS A 330 2.29 19.91 -16.70
CA LYS A 330 1.94 21.32 -16.85
C LYS A 330 0.50 21.57 -17.31
N HIS A 331 -0.05 20.65 -18.07
CA HIS A 331 -1.31 20.90 -18.78
C HIS A 331 -2.44 19.99 -18.31
N GLU A 332 -2.12 18.87 -17.64
CA GLU A 332 -3.13 17.97 -17.14
C GLU A 332 -3.52 18.28 -15.68
N SER A 333 -4.71 17.81 -15.29
CA SER A 333 -5.18 17.92 -13.92
C SER A 333 -4.33 17.08 -12.94
N GLU A 334 -4.34 17.44 -11.65
CA GLU A 334 -3.70 16.62 -10.62
C GLU A 334 -4.27 15.21 -10.56
N GLY A 335 -5.59 15.04 -10.81
CA GLY A 335 -6.22 13.72 -10.87
C GLY A 335 -5.69 12.89 -12.05
N THR A 336 -5.54 13.47 -13.23
CA THR A 336 -4.94 12.83 -14.39
C THR A 336 -3.49 12.41 -14.13
N ASN A 337 -2.72 13.29 -13.50
CA ASN A 337 -1.35 13.02 -13.10
C ASN A 337 -1.26 11.84 -12.12
N LYS A 338 -2.14 11.81 -11.11
CA LYS A 338 -2.22 10.71 -10.14
C LYS A 338 -2.60 9.39 -10.81
N LEU A 339 -3.59 9.39 -11.69
CA LEU A 339 -4.01 8.19 -12.42
C LEU A 339 -2.89 7.63 -13.30
N PHE A 340 -2.17 8.50 -14.00
CA PHE A 340 -1.00 8.10 -14.75
C PHE A 340 0.07 7.48 -13.83
N ALA A 341 0.38 8.14 -12.73
CA ALA A 341 1.37 7.64 -11.78
C ALA A 341 0.98 6.26 -11.21
N LEU A 342 -0.30 6.05 -10.87
CA LEU A 342 -0.81 4.78 -10.33
C LEU A 342 -0.90 3.65 -11.37
N ALA A 343 -1.03 3.97 -12.66
CA ALA A 343 -1.38 2.99 -13.69
C ALA A 343 -0.43 1.79 -13.73
N GLY A 344 0.89 2.01 -13.76
CA GLY A 344 1.88 0.95 -13.78
C GLY A 344 1.83 0.07 -12.54
N LEU A 345 1.71 0.68 -11.37
CA LEU A 345 1.64 -0.02 -10.08
C LEU A 345 0.37 -0.88 -9.97
N LEU A 346 -0.80 -0.33 -10.31
CA LEU A 346 -2.09 -1.04 -10.24
C LEU A 346 -2.11 -2.24 -11.20
N LEU A 347 -1.68 -2.03 -12.44
CA LEU A 347 -1.64 -3.08 -13.45
C LEU A 347 -0.63 -4.18 -13.09
N ASP A 348 0.55 -3.82 -12.56
CA ASP A 348 1.52 -4.79 -12.07
C ASP A 348 0.98 -5.59 -10.88
N THR A 349 0.32 -4.91 -9.93
CA THR A 349 -0.31 -5.54 -8.76
C THR A 349 -1.35 -6.58 -9.17
N LEU A 350 -2.29 -6.20 -10.05
CA LEU A 350 -3.33 -7.11 -10.55
C LEU A 350 -2.78 -8.31 -11.33
N ARG A 351 -1.74 -8.09 -12.14
CA ARG A 351 -1.11 -9.17 -12.94
C ARG A 351 -0.31 -10.14 -12.11
N THR A 352 0.26 -9.68 -11.01
CA THR A 352 1.20 -10.49 -10.24
C THR A 352 0.64 -11.00 -8.92
N GLY A 353 -0.61 -10.64 -8.58
CA GLY A 353 -1.26 -11.06 -7.33
C GLY A 353 -0.56 -10.47 -6.09
N LYS A 354 -0.11 -9.21 -6.15
CA LYS A 354 0.55 -8.54 -5.03
C LYS A 354 -0.47 -7.93 -4.05
N ILE A 355 0.06 -7.44 -2.93
CA ILE A 355 -0.69 -6.77 -1.88
C ILE A 355 -0.31 -5.29 -1.93
N LEU A 356 -1.31 -4.42 -2.11
CA LEU A 356 -1.13 -2.98 -2.22
C LEU A 356 -1.87 -2.25 -1.10
N PHE A 357 -1.11 -1.52 -0.29
CA PHE A 357 -1.63 -0.57 0.68
C PHE A 357 -1.55 0.85 0.12
N ILE A 358 -2.67 1.58 0.16
CA ILE A 358 -2.73 2.98 -0.26
C ILE A 358 -3.31 3.83 0.87
N ASP A 359 -2.50 4.72 1.42
CA ASP A 359 -3.02 5.75 2.33
C ASP A 359 -3.68 6.86 1.52
N GLU A 360 -4.95 7.19 1.82
CA GLU A 360 -5.76 8.19 1.13
C GLU A 360 -5.91 7.90 -0.39
N LEU A 361 -6.48 6.76 -0.75
CA LEU A 361 -6.71 6.38 -2.15
C LEU A 361 -7.51 7.43 -2.92
N ASP A 362 -8.54 8.00 -2.30
CA ASP A 362 -9.48 8.97 -2.87
C ASP A 362 -8.88 10.38 -3.09
N ALA A 363 -7.72 10.69 -2.49
CA ALA A 363 -7.09 12.00 -2.64
C ALA A 363 -6.90 12.36 -4.13
N ARG A 364 -7.40 13.52 -4.55
CA ARG A 364 -7.31 14.05 -5.92
C ARG A 364 -8.05 13.25 -7.00
N LEU A 365 -8.81 12.21 -6.65
CA LEU A 365 -9.59 11.41 -7.59
C LEU A 365 -11.08 11.73 -7.48
N HIS A 366 -11.77 11.63 -8.60
CA HIS A 366 -13.23 11.69 -8.60
C HIS A 366 -13.79 10.40 -7.96
N PRO A 367 -14.84 10.44 -7.10
CA PRO A 367 -15.41 9.26 -6.44
C PRO A 367 -15.72 8.09 -7.37
N LEU A 368 -16.24 8.36 -8.56
CA LEU A 368 -16.53 7.31 -9.57
C LEU A 368 -15.25 6.60 -10.03
N ILE A 369 -14.14 7.33 -10.17
CA ILE A 369 -12.86 6.73 -10.55
C ILE A 369 -12.32 5.87 -9.40
N THR A 370 -12.37 6.38 -8.17
CA THR A 370 -11.95 5.61 -6.99
C THR A 370 -12.74 4.30 -6.89
N ARG A 371 -14.07 4.36 -7.08
CA ARG A 371 -14.92 3.17 -7.12
C ARG A 371 -14.49 2.19 -8.21
N GLU A 372 -14.27 2.64 -9.44
CA GLU A 372 -13.86 1.77 -10.55
C GLU A 372 -12.50 1.10 -10.27
N LEU A 373 -11.54 1.82 -9.68
CA LEU A 373 -10.25 1.23 -9.26
C LEU A 373 -10.45 0.10 -8.26
N ILE A 374 -11.34 0.26 -7.28
CA ILE A 374 -11.67 -0.75 -6.28
C ILE A 374 -12.36 -1.95 -6.94
N CYS A 375 -13.31 -1.71 -7.86
CA CYS A 375 -14.00 -2.75 -8.60
C CYS A 375 -13.05 -3.63 -9.42
N LEU A 376 -11.92 -3.08 -9.92
CA LEU A 376 -10.90 -3.87 -10.60
C LEU A 376 -10.30 -4.96 -9.68
N PHE A 377 -10.10 -4.65 -8.40
CA PHE A 377 -9.63 -5.64 -7.43
C PHE A 377 -10.71 -6.61 -6.99
N ASN A 378 -11.93 -6.13 -6.82
CA ASN A 378 -13.08 -6.93 -6.36
C ASN A 378 -13.75 -7.76 -7.47
N SER A 379 -13.16 -7.90 -8.63
CA SER A 379 -13.69 -8.68 -9.75
C SER A 379 -12.82 -9.92 -10.03
N ASN A 380 -13.43 -11.08 -10.23
CA ASN A 380 -12.75 -12.29 -10.67
C ASN A 380 -12.21 -12.17 -12.10
N GLU A 381 -12.84 -11.34 -12.93
CA GLU A 381 -12.43 -11.15 -14.33
C GLU A 381 -11.17 -10.29 -14.45
N THR A 382 -11.09 -9.20 -13.69
CA THR A 382 -9.97 -8.25 -13.77
C THR A 382 -8.86 -8.57 -12.77
N ASN A 383 -9.15 -9.37 -11.74
CA ASN A 383 -8.21 -9.80 -10.70
C ASN A 383 -8.16 -11.33 -10.56
N PRO A 384 -7.80 -12.08 -11.62
CA PRO A 384 -7.74 -13.54 -11.57
C PRO A 384 -6.60 -14.08 -10.69
N HIS A 385 -5.66 -13.23 -10.26
CA HIS A 385 -4.54 -13.58 -9.39
C HIS A 385 -4.75 -13.20 -7.93
N ASN A 386 -5.98 -12.78 -7.57
CA ASN A 386 -6.37 -12.43 -6.22
C ASN A 386 -5.45 -11.38 -5.56
N ALA A 387 -4.99 -10.39 -6.32
CA ALA A 387 -4.31 -9.23 -5.75
C ALA A 387 -5.19 -8.59 -4.66
N GLN A 388 -4.56 -8.11 -3.59
CA GLN A 388 -5.28 -7.51 -2.46
C GLN A 388 -5.03 -6.00 -2.41
N LEU A 389 -6.11 -5.21 -2.22
CA LEU A 389 -6.06 -3.76 -2.07
C LEU A 389 -6.56 -3.36 -0.68
N ILE A 390 -5.69 -2.80 0.12
CA ILE A 390 -6.03 -2.24 1.43
C ILE A 390 -5.81 -0.72 1.35
N PHE A 391 -6.79 0.06 1.75
CA PHE A 391 -6.66 1.50 1.63
C PHE A 391 -7.41 2.27 2.72
N THR A 392 -6.92 3.46 2.99
CA THR A 392 -7.64 4.43 3.81
C THR A 392 -8.40 5.39 2.90
N THR A 393 -9.55 5.88 3.37
CA THR A 393 -10.40 6.79 2.61
C THR A 393 -11.26 7.68 3.50
N HIS A 394 -11.66 8.82 2.96
CA HIS A 394 -12.70 9.69 3.51
C HIS A 394 -13.98 9.71 2.65
N ASP A 395 -13.98 8.99 1.51
CA ASP A 395 -15.10 9.01 0.57
C ASP A 395 -16.25 8.12 1.06
N THR A 396 -17.25 8.75 1.67
CA THR A 396 -18.45 8.06 2.16
C THR A 396 -19.35 7.53 1.05
N ASN A 397 -19.25 8.05 -0.20
CA ASN A 397 -20.04 7.55 -1.34
C ASN A 397 -19.73 6.08 -1.63
N LEU A 398 -18.54 5.60 -1.31
CA LEU A 398 -18.17 4.20 -1.48
C LEU A 398 -19.02 3.25 -0.61
N LEU A 399 -19.54 3.72 0.54
CA LEU A 399 -20.41 2.94 1.42
C LEU A 399 -21.81 2.73 0.83
N SER A 400 -22.27 3.62 -0.07
CA SER A 400 -23.58 3.52 -0.74
C SER A 400 -23.53 2.74 -2.05
N SER A 401 -22.34 2.44 -2.57
CA SER A 401 -22.12 1.96 -3.95
C SER A 401 -22.27 0.45 -4.13
N LYS A 402 -22.62 -0.31 -3.08
CA LYS A 402 -22.63 -1.79 -3.10
C LYS A 402 -21.32 -2.40 -3.62
N THR A 403 -20.21 -1.76 -3.27
CA THR A 403 -18.87 -2.19 -3.72
C THR A 403 -18.24 -3.17 -2.73
N PHE A 404 -18.65 -3.10 -1.47
CA PHE A 404 -18.05 -3.86 -0.38
C PHE A 404 -19.02 -4.78 0.32
N ARG A 405 -18.51 -5.90 0.79
CA ARG A 405 -19.08 -6.69 1.86
C ARG A 405 -18.84 -5.97 3.20
N LYS A 406 -19.64 -6.25 4.20
CA LYS A 406 -19.50 -5.63 5.53
C LYS A 406 -18.15 -5.91 6.18
N ASP A 407 -17.57 -7.09 5.95
CA ASP A 407 -16.26 -7.50 6.48
C ASP A 407 -15.07 -6.82 5.78
N GLN A 408 -15.29 -6.13 4.66
CA GLN A 408 -14.29 -5.29 4.00
C GLN A 408 -14.24 -3.86 4.55
N ILE A 409 -15.20 -3.46 5.40
CA ILE A 409 -15.30 -2.10 5.91
C ILE A 409 -14.76 -2.07 7.35
N TRP A 410 -13.75 -1.25 7.56
CA TRP A 410 -13.06 -1.06 8.82
C TRP A 410 -13.15 0.39 9.27
N PHE A 411 -13.13 0.60 10.56
CA PHE A 411 -13.18 1.94 11.18
C PHE A 411 -12.01 2.14 12.14
N THR A 412 -11.46 3.35 12.14
CA THR A 412 -10.55 3.80 13.19
C THR A 412 -11.20 4.93 13.98
N GLU A 413 -11.20 4.80 15.30
CA GLU A 413 -11.72 5.79 16.21
C GLU A 413 -10.74 6.04 17.36
N LYS A 414 -10.61 7.29 17.79
CA LYS A 414 -9.84 7.64 18.99
C LYS A 414 -10.77 7.78 20.18
N ASP A 415 -10.36 7.17 21.27
CA ASP A 415 -10.99 7.41 22.57
C ASP A 415 -10.64 8.82 23.13
N ASN A 416 -11.23 9.16 24.25
CA ASN A 416 -10.98 10.43 24.94
C ASN A 416 -9.57 10.56 25.54
N LYS A 417 -8.75 9.52 25.52
CA LYS A 417 -7.34 9.48 25.93
C LYS A 417 -6.38 9.47 24.75
N GLY A 418 -6.92 9.56 23.52
CA GLY A 418 -6.15 9.59 22.28
C GLY A 418 -5.67 8.23 21.77
N ALA A 419 -6.11 7.13 22.37
CA ALA A 419 -5.83 5.80 21.88
C ALA A 419 -6.75 5.45 20.71
N THR A 420 -6.18 4.93 19.63
CA THR A 420 -6.91 4.48 18.44
C THR A 420 -7.35 3.04 18.61
N ASP A 421 -8.63 2.78 18.34
CA ASP A 421 -9.19 1.47 18.12
C ASP A 421 -9.39 1.20 16.62
N LEU A 422 -9.36 -0.06 16.22
CA LEU A 422 -9.60 -0.54 14.84
C LEU A 422 -10.61 -1.69 14.89
N TYR A 423 -11.77 -1.49 14.31
CA TYR A 423 -12.85 -2.46 14.33
C TYR A 423 -13.57 -2.57 12.98
N SER A 424 -14.21 -3.71 12.73
CA SER A 424 -14.93 -4.00 11.50
C SER A 424 -16.41 -3.70 11.59
N LEU A 425 -17.04 -3.32 10.48
CA LEU A 425 -18.49 -3.13 10.40
C LEU A 425 -19.27 -4.42 10.75
N VAL A 426 -18.68 -5.61 10.61
CA VAL A 426 -19.34 -6.87 11.01
C VAL A 426 -19.60 -6.99 12.50
N GLU A 427 -18.92 -6.20 13.34
CA GLU A 427 -19.16 -6.14 14.77
C GLU A 427 -20.49 -5.46 15.12
N TYR A 428 -21.07 -4.75 14.15
CA TYR A 428 -22.35 -4.04 14.30
C TYR A 428 -23.50 -4.84 13.70
N LYS A 429 -24.64 -4.75 14.36
CA LYS A 429 -25.90 -5.30 13.82
C LYS A 429 -26.47 -4.34 12.77
N VAL A 430 -26.10 -4.54 11.52
CA VAL A 430 -26.61 -3.76 10.39
C VAL A 430 -27.92 -4.35 9.90
N GLY A 431 -28.98 -3.52 9.91
CA GLY A 431 -30.29 -3.93 9.39
C GLY A 431 -30.26 -4.13 7.86
N LYS A 432 -31.18 -4.95 7.33
CA LYS A 432 -31.24 -5.25 5.90
C LYS A 432 -31.44 -4.01 5.03
N ASP A 433 -32.32 -3.09 5.47
CA ASP A 433 -32.61 -1.85 4.73
C ASP A 433 -31.73 -0.67 5.15
N ALA A 434 -30.59 -0.93 5.82
CA ALA A 434 -29.70 0.13 6.31
C ALA A 434 -28.94 0.80 5.17
N SER A 435 -28.97 2.14 5.14
CA SER A 435 -28.05 2.91 4.31
C SER A 435 -26.73 3.08 5.07
N LEU A 436 -25.70 2.31 4.69
CA LEU A 436 -24.40 2.33 5.37
C LEU A 436 -23.81 3.73 5.41
N GLU A 437 -23.86 4.47 4.30
CA GLU A 437 -23.38 5.84 4.21
C GLU A 437 -24.12 6.75 5.21
N ARG A 438 -25.46 6.76 5.17
CA ARG A 438 -26.25 7.58 6.06
C ARG A 438 -26.03 7.24 7.53
N ASP A 439 -25.98 5.95 7.85
CA ASP A 439 -25.79 5.46 9.21
C ASP A 439 -24.39 5.83 9.74
N TYR A 440 -23.37 5.75 8.88
CA TYR A 440 -22.01 6.22 9.22
C TYR A 440 -21.97 7.72 9.47
N ILE A 441 -22.52 8.56 8.56
CA ILE A 441 -22.56 10.00 8.71
C ILE A 441 -23.34 10.42 9.97
N MET A 442 -24.37 9.65 10.36
CA MET A 442 -25.13 9.86 11.60
C MET A 442 -24.42 9.34 12.86
N GLY A 443 -23.23 8.78 12.72
CA GLY A 443 -22.40 8.29 13.84
C GLY A 443 -22.83 6.96 14.44
N LYS A 444 -23.69 6.17 13.77
CA LYS A 444 -24.13 4.87 14.31
C LYS A 444 -23.00 3.86 14.48
N TYR A 445 -21.95 3.99 13.69
CA TYR A 445 -20.78 3.11 13.71
C TYR A 445 -19.56 3.78 14.38
N GLY A 446 -19.72 4.95 15.02
CA GLY A 446 -18.59 5.72 15.50
C GLY A 446 -17.72 6.29 14.38
N ALA A 447 -16.46 6.52 14.66
CA ALA A 447 -15.41 6.92 13.71
C ALA A 447 -15.69 8.20 12.90
N ILE A 448 -16.60 9.05 13.37
CA ILE A 448 -16.92 10.35 12.75
C ILE A 448 -16.21 11.49 13.47
N PRO A 449 -15.94 12.63 12.77
CA PRO A 449 -15.36 13.79 13.40
C PRO A 449 -16.33 14.44 14.41
N PHE A 450 -15.83 14.76 15.58
CA PHE A 450 -16.56 15.61 16.51
C PHE A 450 -16.41 17.09 16.10
N ILE A 451 -17.48 17.69 15.62
CA ILE A 451 -17.51 19.08 15.18
C ILE A 451 -18.11 19.93 16.31
N GLY A 452 -17.29 20.80 16.92
CA GLY A 452 -17.72 21.74 17.93
C GLY A 452 -18.62 22.87 17.38
N ASN A 453 -19.19 23.68 18.26
CA ASN A 453 -20.05 24.80 17.88
C ASN A 453 -19.23 26.04 17.45
N PHE A 454 -18.95 26.17 16.16
CA PHE A 454 -18.22 27.33 15.61
C PHE A 454 -18.96 28.69 15.82
N LYS A 455 -20.28 28.67 16.03
CA LYS A 455 -21.05 29.91 16.26
C LYS A 455 -20.69 30.57 17.58
N GLU A 456 -20.40 29.77 18.62
CA GLU A 456 -19.95 30.30 19.91
C GLU A 456 -18.58 30.97 19.76
N LEU A 457 -17.65 30.32 19.04
CA LEU A 457 -16.31 30.88 18.82
C LEU A 457 -16.34 32.23 18.07
N ILE A 458 -17.23 32.39 17.08
CA ILE A 458 -17.35 33.64 16.30
C ILE A 458 -18.13 34.70 17.08
N GLY A 459 -19.10 34.31 17.94
CA GLY A 459 -19.85 35.22 18.80
C GLY A 459 -18.97 35.93 19.83
N GLU A 460 -18.02 35.21 20.43
CA GLU A 460 -17.05 35.76 21.40
C GLU A 460 -16.01 36.71 20.77
N LEU A 461 -15.81 36.68 19.44
CA LEU A 461 -14.91 37.61 18.73
C LEU A 461 -15.57 38.95 18.40
N HIS A 462 -16.88 39.13 18.68
CA HIS A 462 -17.65 40.31 18.38
C HIS A 462 -18.18 41.03 19.65
N GLU A 463 -17.84 40.54 20.84
CA GLU A 463 -17.97 41.25 22.12
C GLU A 463 -16.60 41.83 22.57
#